data_ba039e44085898ff00a2191a7e1c0e5b
#
_entry.id   ba039e44085898ff00a2191a7e1c0e5b
#
_cell.length_a   1.000
_cell.length_b   1.000
_cell.length_c   1.000
_cell.angle_alpha   90.00
_cell.angle_beta   90.00
_cell.angle_gamma   90.00
#
_symmetry.space_group_name_H-M   'P 1'
#
loop_
_entity.id
_entity.type
_entity.pdbx_description
1 polymer ?
#
loop_
_entity_poly.entity_id
_entity_poly.type
_entity_poly.pdbx_seq_one_letter_code
_entity_poly.pdbx_strand_id
1 'polypeptide(L)'
;LSIKPGDAKVTVDTSKNGLAQDENGNWYYYKNGVIDTSYTGIAPNAYGWWRVVNGAVDFNCNSVEANEYGWFCIRGGKVDFDYTGIAQNAYGWWRIVNGAVDFNCNSVEANEYGWFYLRGGKVDFNYNGLAANAYGWWKITGGAVDFNYTGMAQNEYGLWHVVNGMVDFSR
;
A
#
# COMPACT_ATOMS: atom_id res chain seq x y z
N LEU A 1 24.51 -23.09 46.65
CA LEU A 1 25.26 -22.63 45.48
C LEU A 1 24.92 -21.19 45.21
N SER A 2 25.83 -20.26 45.52
CA SER A 2 25.67 -18.88 45.18
C SER A 2 26.19 -18.66 43.75
N ILE A 3 25.29 -18.23 42.85
CA ILE A 3 25.67 -17.85 41.49
C ILE A 3 26.28 -16.44 41.54
N LYS A 4 27.52 -16.30 41.13
CA LYS A 4 28.21 -15.02 41.06
C LYS A 4 27.79 -14.27 39.78
N PRO A 5 27.71 -12.93 39.79
CA PRO A 5 27.56 -12.15 38.56
C PRO A 5 28.66 -12.52 37.55
N GLY A 6 28.31 -12.98 36.38
CA GLY A 6 29.23 -13.47 35.36
C GLY A 6 29.27 -15.01 35.20
N ASP A 7 28.68 -15.75 36.13
CA ASP A 7 28.56 -17.21 36.00
C ASP A 7 27.33 -17.63 35.17
N ALA A 8 26.39 -16.74 34.93
CA ALA A 8 25.22 -16.98 34.07
C ALA A 8 25.65 -16.88 32.61
N LYS A 9 25.73 -18.01 31.93
CA LYS A 9 25.91 -18.03 30.46
C LYS A 9 24.56 -17.71 29.83
N VAL A 10 24.46 -16.58 29.14
CA VAL A 10 23.35 -16.30 28.25
C VAL A 10 23.52 -17.20 27.02
N THR A 11 22.68 -18.22 26.91
CA THR A 11 22.65 -19.10 25.74
C THR A 11 21.80 -18.41 24.65
N VAL A 12 22.44 -18.06 23.54
CA VAL A 12 21.75 -17.54 22.35
C VAL A 12 21.33 -18.75 21.51
N ASP A 13 20.04 -18.83 21.22
CA ASP A 13 19.50 -19.80 20.25
C ASP A 13 19.79 -19.32 18.84
N THR A 14 20.92 -19.78 18.28
CA THR A 14 21.39 -19.39 16.94
C THR A 14 20.50 -19.90 15.81
N SER A 15 19.54 -20.80 16.09
CA SER A 15 18.55 -21.26 15.09
C SER A 15 17.44 -20.25 14.87
N LYS A 16 17.32 -19.25 15.76
CA LYS A 16 16.26 -18.23 15.68
C LYS A 16 16.59 -17.23 14.59
N ASN A 17 15.82 -17.30 13.50
CA ASN A 17 15.95 -16.43 12.33
C ASN A 17 14.57 -15.96 11.88
N GLY A 18 14.47 -14.73 11.35
CA GLY A 18 13.21 -14.15 10.93
C GLY A 18 12.38 -13.66 12.11
N LEU A 19 11.08 -13.51 11.90
CA LEU A 19 10.16 -13.00 12.93
C LEU A 19 9.94 -14.04 14.02
N ALA A 20 10.18 -13.62 15.25
CA ALA A 20 9.95 -14.45 16.44
C ALA A 20 9.70 -13.54 17.65
N GLN A 21 9.12 -14.12 18.69
CA GLN A 21 8.87 -13.41 19.94
C GLN A 21 10.06 -13.53 20.89
N ASP A 22 10.26 -12.47 21.68
CA ASP A 22 11.13 -12.53 22.85
C ASP A 22 10.38 -13.18 24.04
N GLU A 23 11.01 -13.19 25.20
CA GLU A 23 10.46 -13.76 26.44
C GLU A 23 9.23 -13.01 26.94
N ASN A 24 9.05 -11.73 26.53
CA ASN A 24 7.92 -10.88 26.91
C ASN A 24 6.79 -10.88 25.86
N GLY A 25 6.94 -11.69 24.80
CA GLY A 25 5.94 -11.76 23.74
C GLY A 25 6.06 -10.68 22.67
N ASN A 26 7.11 -9.87 22.67
CA ASN A 26 7.34 -8.84 21.66
C ASN A 26 7.91 -9.46 20.38
N TRP A 27 7.50 -8.97 19.22
CA TRP A 27 7.91 -9.49 17.93
C TRP A 27 9.09 -8.69 17.35
N TYR A 28 10.18 -9.43 17.06
CA TYR A 28 11.40 -8.91 16.46
C TYR A 28 11.86 -9.74 15.29
N TYR A 29 12.68 -9.15 14.45
CA TYR A 29 13.38 -9.87 13.39
C TYR A 29 14.76 -10.32 13.88
N TYR A 30 15.00 -11.64 13.85
CA TYR A 30 16.22 -12.24 14.34
C TYR A 30 17.13 -12.71 13.22
N LYS A 31 18.41 -12.63 13.45
CA LYS A 31 19.46 -13.25 12.63
C LYS A 31 20.43 -13.96 13.53
N ASN A 32 20.52 -15.30 13.36
CA ASN A 32 21.37 -16.17 14.18
C ASN A 32 21.16 -15.95 15.70
N GLY A 33 19.92 -15.84 16.11
CA GLY A 33 19.51 -15.70 17.51
C GLY A 33 19.60 -14.30 18.11
N VAL A 34 20.04 -13.32 17.32
CA VAL A 34 20.19 -11.93 17.77
C VAL A 34 19.23 -11.05 16.98
N ILE A 35 18.58 -10.08 17.65
CA ILE A 35 17.73 -9.12 16.98
C ILE A 35 18.56 -8.32 15.97
N ASP A 36 18.15 -8.36 14.70
CA ASP A 36 18.80 -7.62 13.62
C ASP A 36 18.21 -6.22 13.52
N THR A 37 18.81 -5.27 14.23
CA THR A 37 18.36 -3.88 14.25
C THR A 37 18.60 -3.15 12.92
N SER A 38 19.36 -3.74 12.00
CA SER A 38 19.55 -3.19 10.65
C SER A 38 18.42 -3.56 9.69
N TYR A 39 17.56 -4.52 10.04
CA TYR A 39 16.51 -4.98 9.16
C TYR A 39 15.32 -4.02 9.20
N THR A 40 14.93 -3.52 8.03
CA THR A 40 13.69 -2.79 7.80
C THR A 40 13.07 -3.32 6.51
N GLY A 41 11.82 -3.78 6.58
CA GLY A 41 11.15 -4.38 5.44
C GLY A 41 9.81 -5.00 5.81
N ILE A 42 9.40 -6.01 5.06
CA ILE A 42 8.21 -6.81 5.33
C ILE A 42 8.65 -8.25 5.42
N ALA A 43 8.37 -8.90 6.54
CA ALA A 43 8.78 -10.27 6.80
C ALA A 43 7.59 -11.16 7.20
N PRO A 44 7.62 -12.45 6.81
CA PRO A 44 6.54 -13.37 7.12
C PRO A 44 6.71 -14.03 8.48
N ASN A 45 5.58 -14.45 9.05
CA ASN A 45 5.52 -15.46 10.11
C ASN A 45 4.27 -16.35 9.88
N ALA A 46 3.91 -17.17 10.86
CA ALA A 46 2.75 -18.06 10.75
C ALA A 46 1.42 -17.30 10.62
N TYR A 47 1.37 -16.02 11.01
CA TYR A 47 0.16 -15.22 11.06
C TYR A 47 0.00 -14.27 9.87
N GLY A 48 1.05 -14.10 9.05
CA GLY A 48 1.00 -13.23 7.88
C GLY A 48 2.33 -12.53 7.60
N TRP A 49 2.25 -11.42 6.88
CA TRP A 49 3.40 -10.59 6.51
C TRP A 49 3.35 -9.28 7.28
N TRP A 50 4.46 -8.91 7.92
CA TRP A 50 4.50 -7.82 8.90
C TRP A 50 5.55 -6.78 8.57
N ARG A 51 5.19 -5.52 8.77
CA ARG A 51 6.14 -4.41 8.66
C ARG A 51 7.13 -4.46 9.82
N VAL A 52 8.42 -4.47 9.48
CA VAL A 52 9.52 -4.44 10.44
C VAL A 52 10.31 -3.17 10.23
N VAL A 53 10.59 -2.45 11.29
CA VAL A 53 11.41 -1.23 11.28
C VAL A 53 12.51 -1.39 12.33
N ASN A 54 13.77 -1.31 11.87
CA ASN A 54 14.94 -1.46 12.77
C ASN A 54 14.84 -2.69 13.65
N GLY A 55 14.43 -3.82 13.06
CA GLY A 55 14.35 -5.11 13.74
C GLY A 55 13.11 -5.37 14.57
N ALA A 56 12.23 -4.41 14.74
CA ALA A 56 10.99 -4.56 15.51
C ALA A 56 9.76 -4.48 14.61
N VAL A 57 8.74 -5.31 14.87
CA VAL A 57 7.46 -5.19 14.16
C VAL A 57 6.80 -3.87 14.53
N ASP A 58 6.43 -3.09 13.52
CA ASP A 58 5.71 -1.83 13.67
C ASP A 58 4.21 -2.06 13.49
N PHE A 59 3.50 -2.28 14.60
CA PHE A 59 2.05 -2.49 14.59
C PHE A 59 1.24 -1.23 14.28
N ASN A 60 1.89 -0.05 14.26
CA ASN A 60 1.23 1.22 13.96
C ASN A 60 1.34 1.61 12.48
N CYS A 61 2.02 0.82 11.67
CA CYS A 61 2.17 1.12 10.25
C CYS A 61 0.83 0.96 9.50
N ASN A 62 0.42 2.04 8.84
CA ASN A 62 -0.72 2.07 7.92
C ASN A 62 -0.24 2.82 6.66
N SER A 63 0.37 2.11 5.74
CA SER A 63 1.06 2.70 4.59
C SER A 63 1.22 1.66 3.48
N VAL A 64 1.75 2.09 2.35
CA VAL A 64 2.23 1.19 1.29
C VAL A 64 3.73 1.07 1.41
N GLU A 65 4.21 -0.15 1.62
CA GLU A 65 5.64 -0.44 1.83
C GLU A 65 6.09 -1.58 0.93
N ALA A 66 7.40 -1.68 0.72
CA ALA A 66 7.98 -2.62 -0.22
C ALA A 66 8.85 -3.69 0.44
N ASN A 67 8.92 -4.84 -0.22
CA ASN A 67 9.95 -5.86 -0.01
C ASN A 67 10.42 -6.39 -1.39
N GLU A 68 11.18 -7.48 -1.41
CA GLU A 68 11.71 -8.09 -2.64
C GLU A 68 10.60 -8.60 -3.58
N TYR A 69 9.38 -8.79 -3.09
CA TYR A 69 8.26 -9.31 -3.90
C TYR A 69 7.37 -8.23 -4.48
N GLY A 70 7.46 -7.00 -3.99
CA GLY A 70 6.64 -5.90 -4.48
C GLY A 70 6.29 -4.87 -3.42
N TRP A 71 5.22 -4.11 -3.70
CA TRP A 71 4.69 -3.07 -2.81
C TRP A 71 3.34 -3.52 -2.29
N PHE A 72 3.12 -3.39 -0.98
CA PHE A 72 1.95 -3.94 -0.31
C PHE A 72 1.29 -2.91 0.60
N CYS A 73 -0.04 -3.02 0.70
CA CYS A 73 -0.83 -2.22 1.62
C CYS A 73 -0.71 -2.80 3.03
N ILE A 74 -0.16 -2.01 3.94
CA ILE A 74 0.02 -2.38 5.35
C ILE A 74 -1.08 -1.69 6.17
N ARG A 75 -1.76 -2.45 7.00
CA ARG A 75 -2.79 -1.96 7.92
C ARG A 75 -2.57 -2.57 9.30
N GLY A 76 -2.31 -1.72 10.30
CA GLY A 76 -1.99 -2.20 11.65
C GLY A 76 -0.71 -3.05 11.68
N GLY A 77 0.27 -2.71 10.85
CA GLY A 77 1.56 -3.41 10.75
C GLY A 77 1.57 -4.65 9.90
N LYS A 78 0.42 -5.10 9.41
CA LYS A 78 0.26 -6.35 8.65
C LYS A 78 -0.20 -6.06 7.22
N VAL A 79 0.34 -6.82 6.26
CA VAL A 79 -0.17 -6.74 4.88
C VAL A 79 -1.63 -7.19 4.87
N ASP A 80 -2.50 -6.33 4.35
CA ASP A 80 -3.92 -6.64 4.17
C ASP A 80 -4.16 -7.16 2.75
N PHE A 81 -4.08 -8.48 2.58
CA PHE A 81 -4.29 -9.12 1.29
C PHE A 81 -5.74 -9.08 0.81
N ASP A 82 -6.69 -8.69 1.67
CA ASP A 82 -8.09 -8.56 1.30
C ASP A 82 -8.43 -7.15 0.79
N TYR A 83 -7.51 -6.19 0.94
CA TYR A 83 -7.76 -4.81 0.54
C TYR A 83 -7.60 -4.64 -0.97
N THR A 84 -8.62 -4.04 -1.58
CA THR A 84 -8.60 -3.55 -2.97
C THR A 84 -9.13 -2.13 -2.96
N GLY A 85 -8.35 -1.19 -3.48
CA GLY A 85 -8.69 0.23 -3.45
C GLY A 85 -7.51 1.10 -3.83
N ILE A 86 -7.41 2.26 -3.19
CA ILE A 86 -6.29 3.19 -3.36
C ILE A 86 -5.75 3.52 -1.97
N ALA A 87 -4.47 3.29 -1.77
CA ALA A 87 -3.78 3.55 -0.50
C ALA A 87 -2.54 4.42 -0.72
N GLN A 88 -2.12 5.13 0.32
CA GLN A 88 -1.07 6.14 0.18
C GLN A 88 0.20 5.79 0.95
N ASN A 89 1.30 6.34 0.47
CA ASN A 89 2.57 6.44 1.17
C ASN A 89 3.18 7.83 0.93
N ALA A 90 4.45 8.02 1.32
CA ALA A 90 5.15 9.29 1.14
C ALA A 90 5.32 9.69 -0.34
N TYR A 91 5.24 8.75 -1.27
CA TYR A 91 5.45 8.97 -2.70
C TYR A 91 4.17 9.25 -3.47
N GLY A 92 3.00 8.94 -2.90
CA GLY A 92 1.73 9.19 -3.55
C GLY A 92 0.63 8.21 -3.16
N TRP A 93 -0.41 8.16 -4.01
CA TRP A 93 -1.57 7.30 -3.84
C TRP A 93 -1.53 6.20 -4.90
N TRP A 94 -1.68 4.95 -4.47
CA TRP A 94 -1.41 3.77 -5.28
C TRP A 94 -2.62 2.86 -5.40
N ARG A 95 -2.83 2.31 -6.60
CA ARG A 95 -3.84 1.28 -6.82
C ARG A 95 -3.42 -0.01 -6.14
N ILE A 96 -4.28 -0.51 -5.25
CA ILE A 96 -4.07 -1.77 -4.55
C ILE A 96 -5.11 -2.78 -5.04
N VAL A 97 -4.65 -3.96 -5.40
CA VAL A 97 -5.49 -5.11 -5.76
C VAL A 97 -5.05 -6.29 -4.92
N ASN A 98 -5.95 -6.79 -4.06
CA ASN A 98 -5.67 -7.91 -3.16
C ASN A 98 -4.37 -7.68 -2.36
N GLY A 99 -4.22 -6.48 -1.80
CA GLY A 99 -3.12 -6.10 -0.92
C GLY A 99 -1.85 -5.65 -1.61
N ALA A 100 -1.71 -5.81 -2.92
CA ALA A 100 -0.50 -5.45 -3.66
C ALA A 100 -0.74 -4.28 -4.62
N VAL A 101 0.28 -3.45 -4.82
CA VAL A 101 0.20 -2.37 -5.81
C VAL A 101 0.13 -2.97 -7.21
N ASP A 102 -0.87 -2.54 -7.97
CA ASP A 102 -1.00 -2.84 -9.39
C ASP A 102 -0.41 -1.69 -10.22
N PHE A 103 0.85 -1.84 -10.60
CA PHE A 103 1.56 -0.84 -11.41
C PHE A 103 1.07 -0.76 -12.86
N ASN A 104 0.21 -1.69 -13.30
CA ASN A 104 -0.33 -1.70 -14.64
C ASN A 104 -1.68 -0.98 -14.75
N CYS A 105 -2.20 -0.46 -13.64
CA CYS A 105 -3.48 0.25 -13.65
C CYS A 105 -3.34 1.61 -14.33
N ASN A 106 -4.13 1.80 -15.40
CA ASN A 106 -4.29 3.07 -16.13
C ASN A 106 -5.78 3.30 -16.34
N SER A 107 -6.48 3.66 -15.27
CA SER A 107 -7.94 3.67 -15.23
C SER A 107 -8.43 4.60 -14.12
N VAL A 108 -9.73 4.89 -14.12
CA VAL A 108 -10.39 5.61 -13.04
C VAL A 108 -10.86 4.59 -12.00
N GLU A 109 -10.38 4.75 -10.77
CA GLU A 109 -10.71 3.88 -9.66
C GLU A 109 -11.11 4.68 -8.43
N ALA A 110 -11.79 4.03 -7.49
CA ALA A 110 -12.37 4.69 -6.33
C ALA A 110 -11.71 4.29 -5.01
N ASN A 111 -11.77 5.21 -4.05
CA ASN A 111 -11.57 4.95 -2.63
C ASN A 111 -12.61 5.75 -1.82
N GLU A 112 -12.45 5.84 -0.49
CA GLU A 112 -13.34 6.55 0.40
C GLU A 112 -13.41 8.06 0.17
N TYR A 113 -12.42 8.62 -0.53
CA TYR A 113 -12.37 10.07 -0.82
C TYR A 113 -12.95 10.46 -2.17
N GLY A 114 -13.14 9.50 -3.07
CA GLY A 114 -13.67 9.78 -4.40
C GLY A 114 -13.15 8.84 -5.47
N TRP A 115 -13.24 9.32 -6.71
CA TRP A 115 -12.80 8.59 -7.89
C TRP A 115 -11.61 9.33 -8.50
N PHE A 116 -10.54 8.58 -8.81
CA PHE A 116 -9.27 9.17 -9.22
C PHE A 116 -8.73 8.48 -10.48
N TYR A 117 -8.02 9.27 -11.29
CA TYR A 117 -7.32 8.74 -12.46
C TYR A 117 -5.95 8.23 -12.06
N LEU A 118 -5.69 6.95 -12.38
CA LEU A 118 -4.41 6.31 -12.13
C LEU A 118 -3.64 6.08 -13.43
N ARG A 119 -2.36 6.32 -13.38
CA ARG A 119 -1.43 6.06 -14.45
C ARG A 119 -0.23 5.28 -13.89
N GLY A 120 0.03 4.08 -14.44
CA GLY A 120 1.09 3.21 -13.91
C GLY A 120 0.88 2.87 -12.44
N GLY A 121 -0.38 2.70 -12.02
CA GLY A 121 -0.75 2.34 -10.65
C GLY A 121 -0.76 3.49 -9.65
N LYS A 122 -0.41 4.72 -10.06
CA LYS A 122 -0.33 5.89 -9.19
C LYS A 122 -1.35 6.93 -9.62
N VAL A 123 -2.03 7.57 -8.64
CA VAL A 123 -2.93 8.67 -8.94
C VAL A 123 -2.14 9.82 -9.57
N ASP A 124 -2.59 10.26 -10.73
CA ASP A 124 -2.01 11.41 -11.43
C ASP A 124 -2.81 12.68 -11.09
N PHE A 125 -2.39 13.38 -10.05
CA PHE A 125 -3.06 14.60 -9.58
C PHE A 125 -2.89 15.78 -10.53
N ASN A 126 -2.03 15.67 -11.55
CA ASN A 126 -1.82 16.71 -12.55
C ASN A 126 -2.69 16.51 -13.80
N TYR A 127 -3.43 15.41 -13.89
CA TYR A 127 -4.23 15.12 -15.08
C TYR A 127 -5.53 15.91 -15.08
N ASN A 128 -5.82 16.52 -16.24
CA ASN A 128 -7.09 17.20 -16.54
C ASN A 128 -7.54 16.72 -17.91
N GLY A 129 -8.77 16.20 -18.02
CA GLY A 129 -9.26 15.69 -19.29
C GLY A 129 -10.33 14.63 -19.10
N LEU A 130 -10.45 13.73 -20.05
CA LEU A 130 -11.37 12.60 -19.99
C LEU A 130 -10.57 11.32 -19.79
N ALA A 131 -11.05 10.44 -18.91
CA ALA A 131 -10.45 9.13 -18.66
C ALA A 131 -11.55 8.10 -18.43
N ALA A 132 -11.25 6.84 -18.76
CA ALA A 132 -12.23 5.78 -18.76
C ALA A 132 -12.00 4.76 -17.64
N ASN A 133 -13.09 4.07 -17.29
CA ASN A 133 -13.09 2.81 -16.57
C ASN A 133 -14.17 1.89 -17.18
N ALA A 134 -14.47 0.78 -16.51
CA ALA A 134 -15.46 -0.18 -17.00
C ALA A 134 -16.88 0.40 -17.10
N TYR A 135 -17.17 1.50 -16.41
CA TYR A 135 -18.49 2.12 -16.36
C TYR A 135 -18.68 3.24 -17.38
N GLY A 136 -17.59 3.76 -17.95
CA GLY A 136 -17.69 4.84 -18.96
C GLY A 136 -16.48 5.77 -18.95
N TRP A 137 -16.69 6.96 -19.52
CA TRP A 137 -15.70 8.04 -19.59
C TRP A 137 -16.07 9.15 -18.63
N TRP A 138 -15.08 9.67 -17.93
CA TRP A 138 -15.27 10.61 -16.83
C TRP A 138 -14.44 11.87 -17.01
N LYS A 139 -15.01 13.02 -16.63
CA LYS A 139 -14.27 14.29 -16.60
C LYS A 139 -13.37 14.32 -15.37
N ILE A 140 -12.07 14.45 -15.60
CA ILE A 140 -11.06 14.51 -14.56
C ILE A 140 -10.54 15.94 -14.43
N THR A 141 -10.47 16.43 -13.21
CA THR A 141 -9.88 17.72 -12.87
C THR A 141 -8.95 17.53 -11.68
N GLY A 142 -7.66 17.85 -11.88
CA GLY A 142 -6.65 17.64 -10.83
C GLY A 142 -6.58 16.19 -10.36
N GLY A 143 -6.72 15.22 -11.26
CA GLY A 143 -6.64 13.80 -10.98
C GLY A 143 -7.91 13.15 -10.44
N ALA A 144 -8.94 13.93 -10.10
CA ALA A 144 -10.19 13.43 -9.53
C ALA A 144 -11.35 13.61 -10.50
N VAL A 145 -12.32 12.68 -10.46
CA VAL A 145 -13.57 12.86 -11.22
C VAL A 145 -14.32 14.07 -10.67
N ASP A 146 -14.65 14.98 -11.58
CA ASP A 146 -15.47 16.15 -11.29
C ASP A 146 -16.94 15.84 -11.60
N PHE A 147 -17.66 15.35 -10.59
CA PHE A 147 -19.08 14.99 -10.73
C PHE A 147 -20.00 16.20 -10.92
N ASN A 148 -19.50 17.41 -10.73
CA ASN A 148 -20.26 18.65 -10.93
C ASN A 148 -20.11 19.22 -12.34
N TYR A 149 -19.23 18.66 -13.15
CA TYR A 149 -18.97 19.16 -14.49
C TYR A 149 -20.10 18.75 -15.45
N THR A 150 -20.71 19.74 -16.11
CA THR A 150 -21.64 19.53 -17.24
C THR A 150 -21.24 20.48 -18.33
N GLY A 151 -20.98 19.98 -19.53
CA GLY A 151 -20.52 20.77 -20.67
C GLY A 151 -19.76 19.91 -21.66
N MET A 152 -19.03 20.56 -22.56
CA MET A 152 -18.24 19.88 -23.56
C MET A 152 -16.83 19.63 -23.07
N ALA A 153 -16.27 18.46 -23.39
CA ALA A 153 -14.88 18.12 -23.12
C ALA A 153 -14.30 17.29 -24.25
N GLN A 154 -12.99 17.39 -24.45
CA GLN A 154 -12.30 16.81 -25.60
C GLN A 154 -11.29 15.76 -25.15
N ASN A 155 -11.14 14.71 -25.96
CA ASN A 155 -10.05 13.74 -25.87
C ASN A 155 -9.51 13.44 -27.28
N GLU A 156 -8.64 12.43 -27.41
CA GLU A 156 -8.06 12.03 -28.70
C GLU A 156 -9.11 11.51 -29.71
N TYR A 157 -10.30 11.15 -29.25
CA TYR A 157 -11.38 10.64 -30.12
C TYR A 157 -12.38 11.72 -30.53
N GLY A 158 -12.30 12.93 -29.95
CA GLY A 158 -13.17 14.03 -30.34
C GLY A 158 -13.71 14.86 -29.18
N LEU A 159 -14.79 15.57 -29.46
CA LEU A 159 -15.50 16.45 -28.54
C LEU A 159 -16.77 15.76 -28.04
N TRP A 160 -16.96 15.72 -26.73
CA TRP A 160 -17.99 14.93 -26.09
C TRP A 160 -18.83 15.76 -25.13
N HIS A 161 -20.11 15.46 -25.04
CA HIS A 161 -21.01 15.99 -24.02
C HIS A 161 -20.78 15.28 -22.70
N VAL A 162 -20.56 16.06 -21.63
CA VAL A 162 -20.39 15.55 -20.27
C VAL A 162 -21.56 16.03 -19.43
N VAL A 163 -22.19 15.14 -18.70
CA VAL A 163 -23.29 15.45 -17.77
C VAL A 163 -22.94 14.87 -16.41
N ASN A 164 -22.83 15.77 -15.42
CA ASN A 164 -22.48 15.38 -14.04
C ASN A 164 -21.22 14.50 -13.99
N GLY A 165 -20.19 14.92 -14.74
CA GLY A 165 -18.88 14.27 -14.75
C GLY A 165 -18.75 13.07 -15.67
N MET A 166 -19.82 12.57 -16.26
CA MET A 166 -19.81 11.39 -17.13
C MET A 166 -20.13 11.78 -18.57
N VAL A 167 -19.38 11.20 -19.52
CA VAL A 167 -19.68 11.41 -20.96
C VAL A 167 -21.04 10.79 -21.27
N ASP A 168 -21.90 11.59 -21.89
CA ASP A 168 -23.24 11.20 -22.34
C ASP A 168 -23.21 10.99 -23.85
N PHE A 169 -23.19 9.73 -24.29
CA PHE A 169 -23.13 9.36 -25.70
C PHE A 169 -24.47 9.48 -26.41
N SER A 170 -25.55 9.78 -25.68
CA SER A 170 -26.88 9.96 -26.27
C SER A 170 -27.11 11.36 -26.86
N ARG A 171 -26.15 12.28 -26.72
CA ARG A 171 -26.25 13.67 -27.15
C ARG A 171 -25.30 14.03 -28.27
#